data_bd39d4bf2099b69049e990c77d64f2f9
#
_entry.id   bd39d4bf2099b69049e990c77d64f2f9
#
_cell.length_a   1.000
_cell.length_b   1.000
_cell.length_c   1.000
_cell.angle_alpha   90.00
_cell.angle_beta   90.00
_cell.angle_gamma   90.00
#
_symmetry.space_group_name_H-M   'P 1'
#
loop_
_entity.id
_entity.type
_entity.pdbx_description
1 polymer ?
#
loop_
_entity_poly.entity_id
_entity_poly.type
_entity_poly.pdbx_seq_one_letter_code
_entity_poly.pdbx_strand_id
1 'polypeptide(L)'
;MRTFSDRSDRDPLRGRAESLVATATTLAQSLFGRLAVYYTDLFQVNEEDWNFLVTAAGLYVASLRLYNEIPADRFAGIYEIVEERLRPGVREAMANCGEFVTQRAGAESDQLTFDTVLGYWVLWNALPHRPDKDQAELAFFIGHSVTDAFVSWWQS
;
A
#
# COMPACT_ATOMS: atom_id res chain seq x y z
N MET A 1 -37.40 -1.61 -11.69
CA MET A 1 -36.09 -1.98 -11.78
C MET A 1 -35.14 -0.81 -11.60
N ARG A 2 -34.31 -0.86 -10.78
CA ARG A 2 -33.53 0.26 -10.44
C ARG A 2 -32.11 -0.13 -10.18
N THR A 3 -31.68 -1.07 -10.91
CA THR A 3 -30.43 -1.68 -10.59
C THR A 3 -29.26 -0.77 -10.75
N PHE A 4 -29.12 -0.09 -11.88
CA PHE A 4 -27.93 0.71 -12.11
C PHE A 4 -27.92 1.98 -11.32
N SER A 5 -29.01 2.72 -11.33
CA SER A 5 -29.07 3.95 -10.59
C SER A 5 -28.82 3.74 -9.12
N ASP A 6 -29.49 2.72 -8.58
CA ASP A 6 -29.32 2.45 -7.17
C ASP A 6 -27.92 2.09 -6.83
N ARG A 7 -27.30 1.31 -7.71
CA ARG A 7 -25.94 0.87 -7.45
C ARG A 7 -24.98 2.04 -7.47
N SER A 8 -25.14 2.92 -8.46
CA SER A 8 -24.28 4.10 -8.55
C SER A 8 -24.49 5.01 -7.36
N ASP A 9 -25.74 5.22 -6.98
CA ASP A 9 -26.04 6.14 -5.90
C ASP A 9 -25.57 5.60 -4.56
N ARG A 10 -25.63 4.29 -4.38
CA ARG A 10 -25.27 3.70 -3.11
C ARG A 10 -23.82 3.52 -2.89
N ASP A 11 -23.02 3.69 -3.92
CA ASP A 11 -21.65 3.23 -3.79
C ASP A 11 -20.63 4.33 -4.07
N PRO A 12 -20.62 5.38 -3.25
CA PRO A 12 -19.57 6.36 -3.36
C PRO A 12 -18.21 5.76 -3.05
N LEU A 13 -18.19 4.67 -2.30
CA LEU A 13 -16.93 4.00 -1.99
C LEU A 13 -16.34 3.32 -3.21
N ARG A 14 -17.18 2.94 -4.19
CA ARG A 14 -16.66 2.31 -5.39
C ARG A 14 -15.75 3.26 -6.15
N GLY A 15 -16.18 4.49 -6.31
CA GLY A 15 -15.34 5.49 -6.97
C GLY A 15 -14.05 5.72 -6.21
N ARG A 16 -14.12 5.76 -4.89
CA ARG A 16 -12.93 5.92 -4.09
C ARG A 16 -12.01 4.72 -4.16
N ALA A 17 -12.58 3.52 -4.24
CA ALA A 17 -11.78 2.32 -4.38
C ALA A 17 -11.04 2.28 -5.71
N GLU A 18 -11.72 2.66 -6.78
CA GLU A 18 -11.08 2.72 -8.09
C GLU A 18 -10.01 3.79 -8.13
N SER A 19 -10.27 4.92 -7.50
CA SER A 19 -9.28 5.98 -7.37
C SER A 19 -8.07 5.51 -6.55
N LEU A 20 -8.31 4.72 -5.52
CA LEU A 20 -7.24 4.17 -4.70
C LEU A 20 -6.33 3.26 -5.54
N VAL A 21 -6.92 2.37 -6.33
CA VAL A 21 -6.15 1.47 -7.18
C VAL A 21 -5.32 2.27 -8.18
N ALA A 22 -5.93 3.29 -8.80
CA ALA A 22 -5.23 4.13 -9.75
C ALA A 22 -4.07 4.87 -9.08
N THR A 23 -4.31 5.40 -7.90
CA THR A 23 -3.27 6.10 -7.13
C THR A 23 -2.12 5.16 -6.81
N ALA A 24 -2.45 3.96 -6.36
CA ALA A 24 -1.43 2.98 -5.99
C ALA A 24 -0.62 2.55 -7.20
N THR A 25 -1.27 2.27 -8.31
CA THR A 25 -0.57 1.83 -9.52
C THR A 25 0.35 2.93 -10.05
N THR A 26 -0.15 4.15 -10.11
CA THR A 26 0.65 5.27 -10.59
C THR A 26 1.85 5.50 -9.66
N LEU A 27 1.61 5.44 -8.36
CA LEU A 27 2.68 5.60 -7.39
C LEU A 27 3.73 4.51 -7.54
N ALA A 28 3.30 3.27 -7.66
CA ALA A 28 4.23 2.14 -7.75
C ALA A 28 5.13 2.30 -8.97
N GLN A 29 4.56 2.64 -10.11
CA GLN A 29 5.32 2.81 -11.34
C GLN A 29 6.28 3.99 -11.25
N SER A 30 5.80 5.12 -10.78
CA SER A 30 6.61 6.32 -10.64
C SER A 30 7.75 6.11 -9.66
N LEU A 31 7.45 5.48 -8.54
CA LEU A 31 8.43 5.25 -7.50
C LEU A 31 9.53 4.29 -7.97
N PHE A 32 9.13 3.22 -8.64
CA PHE A 32 10.09 2.27 -9.17
C PHE A 32 11.04 2.95 -10.16
N GLY A 33 10.49 3.72 -11.07
CA GLY A 33 11.31 4.41 -12.08
C GLY A 33 12.30 5.39 -11.46
N ARG A 34 11.88 6.09 -10.42
CA ARG A 34 12.75 7.06 -9.76
C ARG A 34 13.83 6.40 -8.93
N LEU A 35 13.46 5.36 -8.19
CA LEU A 35 14.39 4.76 -7.25
C LEU A 35 15.37 3.79 -7.90
N ALA A 36 14.96 3.13 -8.98
CA ALA A 36 15.85 2.17 -9.63
C ALA A 36 17.11 2.85 -10.19
N VAL A 37 17.03 4.14 -10.47
CA VAL A 37 18.19 4.90 -10.94
C VAL A 37 19.29 4.94 -9.88
N TYR A 38 18.90 5.04 -8.63
CA TYR A 38 19.84 5.18 -7.53
C TYR A 38 20.12 3.88 -6.79
N TYR A 39 19.18 2.94 -6.84
CA TYR A 39 19.27 1.71 -6.05
C TYR A 39 19.18 0.52 -6.99
N THR A 40 20.33 0.02 -7.39
CA THR A 40 20.39 -1.06 -8.38
C THR A 40 19.79 -2.36 -7.89
N ASP A 41 19.62 -2.51 -6.58
CA ASP A 41 18.93 -3.68 -6.03
C ASP A 41 17.55 -3.84 -6.62
N LEU A 42 16.91 -2.74 -7.00
CA LEU A 42 15.57 -2.77 -7.55
C LEU A 42 15.50 -3.41 -8.93
N PHE A 43 16.62 -3.55 -9.63
CA PHE A 43 16.63 -4.23 -10.92
C PHE A 43 16.24 -5.70 -10.78
N GLN A 44 16.36 -6.26 -9.59
CA GLN A 44 16.02 -7.65 -9.33
C GLN A 44 14.54 -7.83 -8.97
N VAL A 45 13.79 -6.76 -8.88
CA VAL A 45 12.40 -6.78 -8.43
C VAL A 45 11.49 -6.96 -9.63
N ASN A 46 10.51 -7.87 -9.49
CA ASN A 46 9.48 -8.06 -10.48
C ASN A 46 8.47 -6.92 -10.36
N GLU A 47 8.16 -6.26 -11.48
CA GLU A 47 7.29 -5.09 -11.45
C GLU A 47 5.87 -5.41 -10.99
N GLU A 48 5.35 -6.57 -11.35
CA GLU A 48 4.00 -6.95 -10.90
C GLU A 48 3.98 -7.14 -9.39
N ASP A 49 5.00 -7.78 -8.85
CA ASP A 49 5.10 -7.94 -7.40
C ASP A 49 5.25 -6.60 -6.73
N TRP A 50 6.06 -5.72 -7.30
CA TRP A 50 6.26 -4.39 -6.77
C TRP A 50 4.92 -3.63 -6.69
N ASN A 51 4.18 -3.63 -7.79
CA ASN A 51 2.87 -2.96 -7.82
C ASN A 51 1.94 -3.53 -6.77
N PHE A 52 1.92 -4.84 -6.65
CA PHE A 52 1.08 -5.52 -5.68
C PHE A 52 1.44 -5.13 -4.26
N LEU A 53 2.72 -5.13 -3.94
CA LEU A 53 3.20 -4.84 -2.58
C LEU A 53 2.99 -3.38 -2.22
N VAL A 54 3.26 -2.47 -3.14
CA VAL A 54 3.02 -1.05 -2.89
C VAL A 54 1.52 -0.79 -2.67
N THR A 55 0.67 -1.47 -3.45
CA THR A 55 -0.76 -1.31 -3.28
C THR A 55 -1.22 -1.85 -1.92
N ALA A 56 -0.70 -3.00 -1.52
CA ALA A 56 -1.06 -3.57 -0.22
C ALA A 56 -0.62 -2.65 0.92
N ALA A 57 0.59 -2.09 0.82
CA ALA A 57 1.07 -1.15 1.82
C ALA A 57 0.19 0.10 1.86
N GLY A 58 -0.20 0.59 0.68
CA GLY A 58 -1.09 1.75 0.59
C GLY A 58 -2.45 1.49 1.19
N LEU A 59 -2.99 0.29 0.94
CA LEU A 59 -4.27 -0.09 1.55
C LEU A 59 -4.16 -0.16 3.06
N TYR A 60 -3.03 -0.65 3.57
CA TYR A 60 -2.83 -0.69 4.99
C TYR A 60 -2.85 0.73 5.57
N VAL A 61 -2.11 1.65 4.96
CA VAL A 61 -2.10 3.05 5.40
C VAL A 61 -3.51 3.64 5.33
N ALA A 62 -4.21 3.39 4.23
CA ALA A 62 -5.56 3.91 4.08
C ALA A 62 -6.49 3.35 5.15
N SER A 63 -6.35 2.06 5.48
CA SER A 63 -7.19 1.46 6.49
C SER A 63 -6.99 2.09 7.86
N LEU A 64 -5.77 2.46 8.19
CA LEU A 64 -5.50 3.16 9.44
C LEU A 64 -6.15 4.53 9.46
N ARG A 65 -6.09 5.24 8.33
CA ARG A 65 -6.69 6.56 8.22
C ARG A 65 -8.20 6.52 8.32
N LEU A 66 -8.80 5.52 7.69
CA LEU A 66 -10.25 5.47 7.57
C LEU A 66 -10.92 4.68 8.68
N TYR A 67 -10.15 4.16 9.60
CA TYR A 67 -10.66 3.29 10.65
C TYR A 67 -11.84 3.90 11.39
N ASN A 68 -11.77 5.19 11.71
CA ASN A 68 -12.85 5.85 12.44
C ASN A 68 -13.85 6.53 11.54
N GLU A 69 -13.65 6.53 10.24
CA GLU A 69 -14.51 7.26 9.31
C GLU A 69 -15.42 6.36 8.52
N ILE A 70 -15.06 5.12 8.30
CA ILE A 70 -15.82 4.19 7.48
C ILE A 70 -16.02 2.90 8.26
N PRO A 71 -17.26 2.43 8.41
CA PRO A 71 -17.50 1.14 9.07
C PRO A 71 -16.76 0.01 8.35
N ALA A 72 -16.35 -0.98 9.11
CA ALA A 72 -15.53 -2.07 8.59
C ALA A 72 -16.23 -2.84 7.46
N ASP A 73 -17.55 -3.02 7.57
CA ASP A 73 -18.30 -3.75 6.55
C ASP A 73 -18.32 -2.98 5.23
N ARG A 74 -18.33 -1.66 5.29
CA ARG A 74 -18.28 -0.85 4.06
C ARG A 74 -16.89 -0.83 3.48
N PHE A 75 -15.87 -0.84 4.33
CA PHE A 75 -14.50 -0.87 3.86
C PHE A 75 -14.23 -2.17 3.10
N ALA A 76 -14.93 -3.25 3.43
CA ALA A 76 -14.77 -4.51 2.73
C ALA A 76 -15.04 -4.37 1.23
N GLY A 77 -15.92 -3.47 0.83
CA GLY A 77 -16.19 -3.22 -0.58
C GLY A 77 -14.97 -2.70 -1.32
N ILE A 78 -14.11 -1.95 -0.62
CA ILE A 78 -12.88 -1.47 -1.24
C ILE A 78 -11.97 -2.64 -1.56
N TYR A 79 -11.84 -3.58 -0.62
CA TYR A 79 -10.99 -4.76 -0.85
C TYR A 79 -11.45 -5.57 -2.04
N GLU A 80 -12.76 -5.75 -2.17
CA GLU A 80 -13.30 -6.52 -3.28
C GLU A 80 -12.91 -5.90 -4.62
N ILE A 81 -13.04 -4.60 -4.74
CA ILE A 81 -12.72 -3.92 -5.98
C ILE A 81 -11.22 -4.00 -6.27
N VAL A 82 -10.41 -3.83 -5.24
CA VAL A 82 -8.96 -3.93 -5.43
C VAL A 82 -8.56 -5.31 -5.91
N GLU A 83 -9.17 -6.35 -5.35
CA GLU A 83 -8.86 -7.71 -5.76
C GLU A 83 -9.32 -7.99 -7.19
N GLU A 84 -10.41 -7.38 -7.62
CA GLU A 84 -10.85 -7.50 -9.00
C GLU A 84 -9.87 -6.85 -9.97
N ARG A 85 -9.24 -5.77 -9.57
CA ARG A 85 -8.37 -4.99 -10.45
C ARG A 85 -6.94 -5.50 -10.47
N LEU A 86 -6.47 -6.11 -9.40
CA LEU A 86 -5.09 -6.54 -9.30
C LEU A 86 -4.98 -8.06 -9.34
N ARG A 87 -5.06 -8.68 -8.20
CA ARG A 87 -5.00 -10.14 -8.11
C ARG A 87 -5.43 -10.54 -6.70
N PRO A 88 -5.87 -11.80 -6.54
CA PRO A 88 -6.20 -12.29 -5.20
C PRO A 88 -5.01 -12.21 -4.27
N GLY A 89 -5.28 -12.08 -2.99
CA GLY A 89 -4.24 -12.09 -1.98
C GLY A 89 -3.86 -10.72 -1.45
N VAL A 90 -4.41 -9.63 -2.00
CA VAL A 90 -4.04 -8.29 -1.53
C VAL A 90 -4.48 -8.09 -0.08
N ARG A 91 -5.60 -8.69 0.31
CA ARG A 91 -6.08 -8.55 1.68
C ARG A 91 -5.14 -9.24 2.66
N GLU A 92 -4.67 -10.43 2.30
CA GLU A 92 -3.71 -11.14 3.12
C GLU A 92 -2.38 -10.41 3.18
N ALA A 93 -1.95 -9.84 2.07
CA ALA A 93 -0.71 -9.06 2.05
C ALA A 93 -0.84 -7.83 2.92
N MET A 94 -2.01 -7.17 2.89
CA MET A 94 -2.25 -6.00 3.73
C MET A 94 -2.20 -6.38 5.21
N ALA A 95 -2.80 -7.51 5.58
CA ALA A 95 -2.78 -7.96 6.95
C ALA A 95 -1.35 -8.31 7.40
N ASN A 96 -0.60 -8.93 6.51
CA ASN A 96 0.81 -9.25 6.77
C ASN A 96 1.63 -7.99 6.96
N CYS A 97 1.37 -6.98 6.15
CA CYS A 97 2.04 -5.69 6.29
C CYS A 97 1.75 -5.08 7.66
N GLY A 98 0.49 -5.09 8.06
CA GLY A 98 0.10 -4.54 9.35
C GLY A 98 0.77 -5.26 10.51
N GLU A 99 0.84 -6.58 10.44
CA GLU A 99 1.50 -7.35 11.47
C GLU A 99 2.99 -7.03 11.53
N PHE A 100 3.64 -6.96 10.39
CA PHE A 100 5.06 -6.62 10.30
C PHE A 100 5.33 -5.26 10.93
N VAL A 101 4.53 -4.26 10.56
CA VAL A 101 4.72 -2.90 11.03
C VAL A 101 4.45 -2.81 12.53
N THR A 102 3.38 -3.45 12.99
CA THR A 102 3.01 -3.40 14.40
C THR A 102 4.08 -4.01 15.28
N GLN A 103 4.62 -5.14 14.87
CA GLN A 103 5.64 -5.82 15.66
C GLN A 103 6.92 -5.00 15.75
N ARG A 104 7.31 -4.34 14.67
CA ARG A 104 8.58 -3.64 14.64
C ARG A 104 8.48 -2.23 15.16
N ALA A 105 7.38 -1.54 14.88
CA ALA A 105 7.21 -0.19 15.38
C ALA A 105 7.02 -0.18 16.90
N GLY A 106 6.47 -1.27 17.43
CA GLY A 106 6.29 -1.36 18.87
C GLY A 106 7.51 -1.86 19.61
N ALA A 107 8.55 -2.28 18.88
CA ALA A 107 9.75 -2.76 19.50
C ALA A 107 10.56 -1.57 20.00
N GLU A 108 11.41 -1.85 20.95
CA GLU A 108 12.16 -0.77 21.54
C GLU A 108 13.21 -0.24 20.62
N SER A 109 13.40 -0.82 19.53
CA SER A 109 14.39 -0.27 18.62
C SER A 109 14.06 1.14 18.23
N ASP A 110 12.79 1.49 18.25
CA ASP A 110 12.35 2.84 18.05
C ASP A 110 13.26 3.77 17.28
N GLN A 111 14.32 3.30 16.75
CA GLN A 111 15.12 4.03 15.83
C GLN A 111 14.44 4.13 14.48
N LEU A 112 13.48 3.26 14.22
CA LEU A 112 12.83 3.19 12.92
C LEU A 112 11.47 3.86 12.98
N THR A 113 11.23 4.78 12.05
CA THR A 113 9.94 5.44 11.94
C THR A 113 8.95 4.50 11.27
N PHE A 114 7.66 4.85 11.37
CA PHE A 114 6.61 4.11 10.69
C PHE A 114 6.91 3.97 9.20
N ASP A 115 7.31 5.07 8.57
CA ASP A 115 7.56 5.07 7.13
C ASP A 115 8.71 4.12 6.77
N THR A 116 9.76 4.13 7.57
CA THR A 116 10.89 3.24 7.31
C THR A 116 10.48 1.79 7.44
N VAL A 117 9.72 1.45 8.47
CA VAL A 117 9.29 0.08 8.68
C VAL A 117 8.36 -0.37 7.55
N LEU A 118 7.47 0.51 7.12
CA LEU A 118 6.58 0.22 6.01
C LEU A 118 7.37 -0.09 4.74
N GLY A 119 8.37 0.72 4.43
CA GLY A 119 9.22 0.49 3.28
C GLY A 119 10.03 -0.79 3.39
N TYR A 120 10.48 -1.13 4.58
CA TYR A 120 11.17 -2.40 4.79
C TYR A 120 10.28 -3.58 4.48
N TRP A 121 8.98 -3.48 4.81
CA TRP A 121 8.06 -4.56 4.47
C TRP A 121 8.00 -4.78 2.96
N VAL A 122 7.94 -3.68 2.20
CA VAL A 122 7.92 -3.79 0.74
C VAL A 122 9.20 -4.46 0.25
N LEU A 123 10.35 -4.02 0.72
CA LEU A 123 11.63 -4.58 0.31
C LEU A 123 11.80 -6.03 0.73
N TRP A 124 11.33 -6.37 1.93
CA TRP A 124 11.41 -7.72 2.46
C TRP A 124 10.70 -8.71 1.55
N ASN A 125 9.61 -8.29 0.94
CA ASN A 125 8.82 -9.16 0.09
C ASN A 125 9.17 -9.04 -1.39
N ALA A 126 9.80 -7.96 -1.80
CA ALA A 126 10.12 -7.72 -3.20
C ALA A 126 11.52 -8.19 -3.58
N LEU A 127 12.47 -8.07 -2.68
CA LEU A 127 13.85 -8.42 -2.99
C LEU A 127 14.07 -9.93 -2.85
N PRO A 128 14.98 -10.50 -3.63
CA PRO A 128 15.30 -11.92 -3.50
C PRO A 128 16.10 -12.25 -2.26
N HIS A 129 16.61 -11.23 -1.57
CA HIS A 129 17.38 -11.43 -0.35
C HIS A 129 16.84 -10.49 0.73
N ARG A 130 17.18 -10.80 1.96
CA ARG A 130 16.73 -10.02 3.10
C ARG A 130 17.37 -8.63 3.07
N PRO A 131 16.56 -7.56 3.18
CA PRO A 131 17.14 -6.22 3.26
C PRO A 131 17.88 -6.02 4.57
N ASP A 132 18.96 -5.24 4.52
CA ASP A 132 19.76 -4.96 5.70
C ASP A 132 19.67 -3.46 6.03
N LYS A 133 20.45 -3.02 7.02
CA LYS A 133 20.33 -1.64 7.44
C LYS A 133 20.92 -0.64 6.44
N ASP A 134 21.69 -1.11 5.48
CA ASP A 134 22.18 -0.21 4.44
C ASP A 134 21.04 0.24 3.53
N GLN A 135 19.90 -0.43 3.60
CA GLN A 135 18.74 -0.09 2.79
C GLN A 135 17.72 0.75 3.55
N ALA A 136 18.07 1.27 4.72
CA ALA A 136 17.14 2.06 5.51
C ALA A 136 16.69 3.33 4.78
N GLU A 137 17.59 3.97 4.04
CA GLU A 137 17.24 5.16 3.29
C GLU A 137 16.24 4.82 2.19
N LEU A 138 16.49 3.75 1.46
CA LEU A 138 15.55 3.30 0.43
C LEU A 138 14.20 2.94 1.04
N ALA A 139 14.22 2.22 2.15
CA ALA A 139 13.00 1.87 2.85
C ALA A 139 12.21 3.10 3.26
N PHE A 140 12.90 4.10 3.78
CA PHE A 140 12.24 5.34 4.17
C PHE A 140 11.56 6.02 2.98
N PHE A 141 12.27 6.11 1.86
CA PHE A 141 11.70 6.76 0.67
C PHE A 141 10.46 6.03 0.18
N ILE A 142 10.49 4.70 0.18
CA ILE A 142 9.34 3.92 -0.23
C ILE A 142 8.16 4.18 0.71
N GLY A 143 8.38 4.00 2.00
CA GLY A 143 7.31 4.13 2.98
C GLY A 143 6.75 5.54 3.05
N HIS A 144 7.62 6.53 3.00
CA HIS A 144 7.19 7.92 3.04
C HIS A 144 6.35 8.29 1.82
N SER A 145 6.77 7.83 0.65
CA SER A 145 6.01 8.08 -0.58
C SER A 145 4.63 7.44 -0.53
N VAL A 146 4.55 6.21 0.00
CA VAL A 146 3.27 5.54 0.15
C VAL A 146 2.37 6.31 1.11
N THR A 147 2.89 6.66 2.27
CA THR A 147 2.11 7.37 3.29
C THR A 147 1.61 8.70 2.74
N ASP A 148 2.49 9.46 2.11
CA ASP A 148 2.14 10.77 1.60
C ASP A 148 1.07 10.68 0.51
N ALA A 149 1.22 9.73 -0.41
CA ALA A 149 0.27 9.59 -1.50
C ALA A 149 -1.12 9.20 -1.01
N PHE A 150 -1.21 8.34 -0.02
CA PHE A 150 -2.51 7.87 0.44
C PHE A 150 -3.18 8.85 1.40
N VAL A 151 -2.42 9.66 2.10
CA VAL A 151 -3.01 10.77 2.83
C VAL A 151 -3.59 11.78 1.84
N SER A 152 -2.84 12.11 0.81
CA SER A 152 -3.32 13.05 -0.22
C SER A 152 -4.52 12.51 -0.98
N TRP A 153 -4.52 11.22 -1.25
CA TRP A 153 -5.65 10.59 -1.93
C TRP A 153 -6.95 10.79 -1.15
N TRP A 154 -6.88 10.58 0.16
CA TRP A 154 -8.09 10.68 0.97
C TRP A 154 -8.61 12.12 1.02
N GLN A 155 -7.71 13.06 0.99
CA GLN A 155 -8.08 14.47 1.06
C GLN A 155 -8.54 15.06 -0.27
N SER A 156 -8.35 14.34 -1.34
CA SER A 156 -8.69 14.86 -2.67
C SER A 156 -10.19 14.70 -3.06
#